data_ca076cea2295f295c627d854082269b8
#
_entry.id   ca076cea2295f295c627d854082269b8
#
_cell.length_a   1.000
_cell.length_b   1.000
_cell.length_c   1.000
_cell.angle_alpha   90.00
_cell.angle_beta   90.00
_cell.angle_gamma   90.00
#
_symmetry.space_group_name_H-M   'P 1'
#
loop_
_entity.id
_entity.type
_entity.pdbx_description
1 polymer ?
#
loop_
_entity_poly.entity_id
_entity_poly.type
_entity_poly.pdbx_seq_one_letter_code
_entity_poly.pdbx_strand_id
1 'polypeptide(L)'
;MFLENLAPELSTPYVDGSIIGDIITYFVFTLAGAEMWQRAFAAKSQKAAREGLFLGTFVYGLTIPLVWFMGVVAHQLVSADKIAQYGSTDAVVPALAIEILPVGLTGLALAGILSVIMSTADSYLIVSVQTCVHDIYKVFKPDIPEKKELRLTRVFAFVLPLGALVIALYIKNAYNILMFAWSFYAAAAGLPAFAALYWKKATKAGIISGMAAGFVVCVGWKLIGTPFGLGPTVPGAIACAAALVVVSLVTYRKAPAPFLDPYHKTAEIA
;
A
#
# COMPACT_ATOMS: atom_id res chain seq x y z
N MET A 1 -11.22 -15.77 -33.73
CA MET A 1 -11.09 -16.88 -32.75
C MET A 1 -10.42 -16.43 -31.44
N PHE A 2 -9.19 -15.86 -31.42
CA PHE A 2 -8.55 -15.38 -30.17
C PHE A 2 -9.27 -14.16 -29.57
N LEU A 3 -9.65 -13.19 -30.40
CA LEU A 3 -10.36 -11.97 -29.99
C LEU A 3 -11.85 -12.18 -29.73
N GLU A 4 -12.47 -13.16 -30.39
CA GLU A 4 -13.89 -13.49 -30.17
C GLU A 4 -14.15 -14.14 -28.81
N ASN A 5 -13.19 -14.89 -28.27
CA ASN A 5 -13.30 -15.48 -26.94
C ASN A 5 -12.97 -14.50 -25.79
N LEU A 6 -12.30 -13.39 -26.10
CA LEU A 6 -12.06 -12.29 -25.15
C LEU A 6 -13.28 -11.36 -24.99
N ALA A 7 -14.13 -11.28 -26.03
CA ALA A 7 -15.24 -10.34 -26.07
C ALA A 7 -16.34 -10.57 -25.00
N PRO A 8 -16.74 -11.82 -24.67
CA PRO A 8 -17.80 -12.03 -23.66
C PRO A 8 -17.36 -11.64 -22.24
N GLU A 9 -16.10 -11.84 -21.90
CA GLU A 9 -15.58 -11.50 -20.56
C GLU A 9 -15.29 -10.00 -20.42
N LEU A 10 -14.91 -9.33 -21.50
CA LEU A 10 -14.77 -7.87 -21.55
C LEU A 10 -16.10 -7.13 -21.64
N SER A 11 -17.17 -7.79 -22.09
CA SER A 11 -18.51 -7.20 -22.23
C SER A 11 -19.37 -7.32 -20.99
N THR A 12 -18.99 -8.13 -20.00
CA THR A 12 -19.63 -8.05 -18.69
C THR A 12 -19.20 -6.74 -18.05
N PRO A 13 -20.12 -5.85 -17.68
CA PRO A 13 -19.77 -4.66 -16.93
C PRO A 13 -19.34 -5.07 -15.52
N TYR A 14 -18.09 -5.49 -15.40
CA TYR A 14 -17.43 -5.74 -14.10
C TYR A 14 -17.11 -4.41 -13.42
N VAL A 15 -18.01 -3.44 -13.56
CA VAL A 15 -18.01 -2.23 -12.74
C VAL A 15 -18.87 -2.54 -11.52
N ASP A 16 -18.45 -3.54 -10.80
CA ASP A 16 -18.93 -3.78 -9.46
C ASP A 16 -18.40 -2.64 -8.56
N GLY A 17 -19.18 -2.20 -7.59
CA GLY A 17 -18.76 -1.16 -6.65
C GLY A 17 -17.43 -1.48 -5.93
N SER A 18 -17.01 -2.74 -5.95
CA SER A 18 -15.70 -3.20 -5.48
C SER A 18 -14.54 -2.62 -6.31
N ILE A 19 -14.63 -2.58 -7.65
CA ILE A 19 -13.55 -2.07 -8.51
C ILE A 19 -13.29 -0.58 -8.25
N ILE A 20 -14.33 0.21 -8.10
CA ILE A 20 -14.19 1.64 -7.76
C ILE A 20 -13.53 1.77 -6.39
N GLY A 21 -13.94 0.94 -5.43
CA GLY A 21 -13.33 0.86 -4.10
C GLY A 21 -11.85 0.52 -4.16
N ASP A 22 -11.47 -0.44 -4.99
CA ASP A 22 -10.08 -0.88 -5.16
C ASP A 22 -9.23 0.20 -5.85
N ILE A 23 -9.76 0.88 -6.87
CA ILE A 23 -9.08 2.02 -7.52
C ILE A 23 -8.84 3.14 -6.51
N ILE A 24 -9.84 3.50 -5.72
CA ILE A 24 -9.73 4.52 -4.67
C ILE A 24 -8.69 4.07 -3.62
N THR A 25 -8.76 2.82 -3.19
CA THR A 25 -7.83 2.24 -2.22
C THR A 25 -6.38 2.35 -2.72
N TYR A 26 -6.14 1.90 -3.93
CA TYR A 26 -4.82 1.92 -4.54
C TYR A 26 -4.28 3.36 -4.71
N PHE A 27 -5.14 4.26 -5.19
CA PHE A 27 -4.77 5.67 -5.38
C PHE A 27 -4.41 6.35 -4.05
N VAL A 28 -5.28 6.23 -3.04
CA VAL A 28 -5.06 6.87 -1.73
C VAL A 28 -3.89 6.21 -0.99
N PHE A 29 -3.75 4.88 -1.08
CA PHE A 29 -2.60 4.16 -0.53
C PHE A 29 -1.29 4.64 -1.15
N THR A 30 -1.22 4.73 -2.48
CA THR A 30 0.00 5.18 -3.19
C THR A 30 0.40 6.59 -2.80
N LEU A 31 -0.56 7.49 -2.62
CA LEU A 31 -0.29 8.86 -2.19
C LEU A 31 0.19 8.97 -0.74
N ALA A 32 -0.27 8.08 0.13
CA ALA A 32 0.08 8.07 1.55
C ALA A 32 1.23 7.11 1.88
N GLY A 33 1.64 6.26 0.94
CA GLY A 33 2.64 5.21 1.13
C GLY A 33 3.97 5.74 1.65
N ALA A 34 4.36 5.30 2.86
CA ALA A 34 5.58 5.75 3.50
C ALA A 34 6.83 5.44 2.66
N GLU A 35 6.82 4.34 1.90
CA GLU A 35 7.89 3.94 1.00
C GLU A 35 8.08 4.92 -0.17
N MET A 36 7.02 5.57 -0.64
CA MET A 36 7.10 6.60 -1.67
C MET A 36 7.70 7.89 -1.11
N TRP A 37 7.27 8.31 0.06
CA TRP A 37 7.81 9.49 0.73
C TRP A 37 9.26 9.33 1.13
N GLN A 38 9.67 8.17 1.62
CA GLN A 38 11.08 7.88 1.93
C GLN A 38 11.99 8.04 0.71
N ARG A 39 11.56 7.55 -0.45
CA ARG A 39 12.31 7.71 -1.71
C ARG A 39 12.37 9.18 -2.14
N ALA A 40 11.27 9.91 -2.00
CA ALA A 40 11.23 11.34 -2.30
C ALA A 40 12.18 12.15 -1.39
N PHE A 41 12.20 11.86 -0.10
CA PHE A 41 13.09 12.52 0.87
C PHE A 41 14.56 12.12 0.73
N ALA A 42 14.84 10.91 0.24
CA ALA A 42 16.21 10.44 -0.03
C ALA A 42 16.80 11.05 -1.32
N ALA A 43 16.01 11.73 -2.12
CA ALA A 43 16.47 12.32 -3.37
C ALA A 43 17.42 13.51 -3.11
N LYS A 44 18.46 13.61 -3.94
CA LYS A 44 19.50 14.64 -3.85
C LYS A 44 18.98 16.09 -3.99
N SER A 45 17.85 16.28 -4.66
CA SER A 45 17.19 17.57 -4.84
C SER A 45 15.70 17.37 -5.18
N GLN A 46 14.91 18.42 -4.99
CA GLN A 46 13.49 18.42 -5.36
C GLN A 46 13.27 18.13 -6.87
N LYS A 47 14.18 18.65 -7.72
CA LYS A 47 14.16 18.37 -9.16
C LYS A 47 14.40 16.86 -9.42
N ALA A 48 15.43 16.28 -8.80
CA ALA A 48 15.72 14.84 -8.95
C ALA A 48 14.58 13.96 -8.43
N ALA A 49 13.94 14.32 -7.32
CA ALA A 49 12.76 13.63 -6.82
C ALA A 49 11.62 13.63 -7.84
N ARG A 50 11.32 14.80 -8.40
CA ARG A 50 10.26 14.98 -9.40
C ARG A 50 10.54 14.21 -10.69
N GLU A 51 11.74 14.33 -11.24
CA GLU A 51 12.14 13.65 -12.48
C GLU A 51 12.14 12.13 -12.26
N GLY A 52 12.65 11.65 -11.12
CA GLY A 52 12.65 10.24 -10.77
C GLY A 52 11.24 9.67 -10.62
N LEU A 53 10.31 10.40 -9.98
CA LEU A 53 8.91 9.98 -9.87
C LEU A 53 8.22 9.94 -11.25
N PHE A 54 8.46 10.93 -12.11
CA PHE A 54 7.90 10.94 -13.47
C PHE A 54 8.42 9.76 -14.30
N LEU A 55 9.73 9.54 -14.30
CA LEU A 55 10.34 8.43 -15.03
C LEU A 55 9.83 7.07 -14.49
N GLY A 56 9.79 6.93 -13.16
CA GLY A 56 9.25 5.72 -12.52
C GLY A 56 7.80 5.47 -12.90
N THR A 57 6.95 6.49 -12.88
CA THR A 57 5.53 6.39 -13.28
C THR A 57 5.40 6.01 -14.75
N PHE A 58 6.22 6.57 -15.62
CA PHE A 58 6.24 6.23 -17.05
C PHE A 58 6.62 4.76 -17.29
N VAL A 59 7.70 4.29 -16.67
CA VAL A 59 8.12 2.88 -16.75
C VAL A 59 7.04 1.96 -16.19
N TYR A 60 6.44 2.33 -15.07
CA TYR A 60 5.35 1.58 -14.45
C TYR A 60 4.11 1.50 -15.37
N GLY A 61 3.77 2.62 -16.02
CA GLY A 61 2.70 2.68 -17.01
C GLY A 61 2.91 1.77 -18.23
N LEU A 62 4.16 1.51 -18.61
CA LEU A 62 4.50 0.56 -19.67
C LEU A 62 4.47 -0.90 -19.19
N THR A 63 4.84 -1.15 -17.93
CA THR A 63 4.91 -2.54 -17.41
C THR A 63 3.56 -3.09 -16.98
N ILE A 64 2.64 -2.27 -16.45
CA ILE A 64 1.31 -2.72 -16.03
C ILE A 64 0.52 -3.43 -17.15
N PRO A 65 0.38 -2.86 -18.36
CA PRO A 65 -0.33 -3.53 -19.45
C PRO A 65 0.31 -4.88 -19.84
N LEU A 66 1.63 -5.00 -19.75
CA LEU A 66 2.32 -6.25 -20.03
C LEU A 66 2.00 -7.32 -19.00
N VAL A 67 2.01 -6.97 -17.72
CA VAL A 67 1.64 -7.91 -16.62
C VAL A 67 0.16 -8.31 -16.73
N TRP A 68 -0.72 -7.34 -17.01
CA TRP A 68 -2.13 -7.63 -17.24
C TRP A 68 -2.34 -8.58 -18.42
N PHE A 69 -1.66 -8.34 -19.55
CA PHE A 69 -1.70 -9.20 -20.73
C PHE A 69 -1.19 -10.61 -20.42
N MET A 70 -0.13 -10.75 -19.62
CA MET A 70 0.33 -12.06 -19.14
C MET A 70 -0.76 -12.81 -18.37
N GLY A 71 -1.52 -12.12 -17.51
CA GLY A 71 -2.66 -12.72 -16.79
C GLY A 71 -3.74 -13.24 -17.73
N VAL A 72 -4.11 -12.45 -18.75
CA VAL A 72 -5.09 -12.85 -19.78
C VAL A 72 -4.61 -14.07 -20.58
N VAL A 73 -3.35 -14.05 -21.01
CA VAL A 73 -2.73 -15.18 -21.72
C VAL A 73 -2.68 -16.44 -20.85
N ALA A 74 -2.32 -16.29 -19.59
CA ALA A 74 -2.27 -17.40 -18.64
C ALA A 74 -3.65 -18.05 -18.46
N HIS A 75 -4.71 -17.26 -18.32
CA HIS A 75 -6.08 -17.77 -18.22
C HIS A 75 -6.52 -18.57 -19.46
N GLN A 76 -6.00 -18.23 -20.65
CA GLN A 76 -6.32 -18.94 -21.88
C GLN A 76 -5.49 -20.23 -22.08
N LEU A 77 -4.25 -20.22 -21.63
CA LEU A 77 -3.29 -21.30 -21.89
C LEU A 77 -3.19 -22.34 -20.77
N VAL A 78 -3.49 -21.92 -19.54
CA VAL A 78 -3.45 -22.79 -18.37
C VAL A 78 -4.88 -23.12 -17.94
N SER A 79 -5.26 -24.39 -18.00
CA SER A 79 -6.61 -24.81 -17.60
C SER A 79 -6.88 -24.50 -16.13
N ALA A 80 -8.14 -24.18 -15.80
CA ALA A 80 -8.56 -23.91 -14.42
C ALA A 80 -8.21 -25.05 -13.44
N ASP A 81 -8.29 -26.30 -13.91
CA ASP A 81 -7.94 -27.49 -13.11
C ASP A 81 -6.45 -27.51 -12.75
N LYS A 82 -5.58 -27.07 -13.65
CA LYS A 82 -4.14 -26.96 -13.38
C LYS A 82 -3.84 -25.83 -12.40
N ILE A 83 -4.50 -24.69 -12.54
CA ILE A 83 -4.37 -23.58 -11.57
C ILE A 83 -4.83 -24.02 -10.19
N ALA A 84 -5.92 -24.77 -10.11
CA ALA A 84 -6.44 -25.32 -8.86
C ALA A 84 -5.45 -26.27 -8.16
N GLN A 85 -4.63 -27.02 -8.90
CA GLN A 85 -3.58 -27.88 -8.33
C GLN A 85 -2.50 -27.08 -7.57
N TYR A 86 -2.26 -25.82 -7.93
CA TYR A 86 -1.34 -24.95 -7.20
C TYR A 86 -1.98 -24.25 -6.00
N GLY A 87 -3.25 -24.54 -5.71
CA GLY A 87 -3.96 -24.14 -4.49
C GLY A 87 -4.43 -22.69 -4.43
N SER A 88 -4.07 -21.84 -5.38
CA SER A 88 -4.49 -20.44 -5.42
C SER A 88 -4.41 -19.85 -6.83
N THR A 89 -5.32 -18.92 -7.14
CA THR A 89 -5.25 -18.07 -8.34
C THR A 89 -4.01 -17.18 -8.39
N ASP A 90 -3.36 -16.95 -7.24
CA ASP A 90 -2.11 -16.20 -7.16
C ASP A 90 -0.95 -16.92 -7.88
N ALA A 91 -1.08 -18.24 -8.12
CA ALA A 91 -0.09 -19.05 -8.81
C ALA A 91 -0.19 -19.00 -10.35
N VAL A 92 -1.10 -18.23 -10.94
CA VAL A 92 -1.35 -18.19 -12.39
C VAL A 92 -0.09 -17.86 -13.19
N VAL A 93 0.69 -16.86 -12.79
CA VAL A 93 1.90 -16.46 -13.50
C VAL A 93 3.04 -17.46 -13.34
N PRO A 94 3.36 -17.99 -12.15
CA PRO A 94 4.26 -19.12 -11.99
C PRO A 94 3.84 -20.36 -12.79
N ALA A 95 2.54 -20.73 -12.78
CA ALA A 95 2.00 -21.86 -13.52
C ALA A 95 2.21 -21.69 -15.03
N LEU A 96 1.95 -20.50 -15.57
CA LEU A 96 2.21 -20.16 -16.97
C LEU A 96 3.70 -20.38 -17.32
N ALA A 97 4.61 -19.94 -16.47
CA ALA A 97 6.03 -20.12 -16.68
C ALA A 97 6.43 -21.62 -16.72
N ILE A 98 5.85 -22.42 -15.84
CA ILE A 98 6.12 -23.88 -15.77
C ILE A 98 5.58 -24.60 -16.99
N GLU A 99 4.40 -24.23 -17.49
CA GLU A 99 3.73 -24.93 -18.60
C GLU A 99 4.30 -24.57 -19.99
N ILE A 100 4.82 -23.37 -20.17
CA ILE A 100 5.18 -22.86 -21.50
C ILE A 100 6.69 -22.83 -21.70
N LEU A 101 7.47 -22.55 -20.67
CA LEU A 101 8.90 -22.34 -20.81
C LEU A 101 9.69 -23.65 -20.68
N PRO A 102 10.77 -23.83 -21.47
CA PRO A 102 11.71 -24.93 -21.26
C PRO A 102 12.41 -24.79 -19.89
N VAL A 103 12.84 -25.92 -19.32
CA VAL A 103 13.31 -26.06 -17.94
C VAL A 103 14.27 -24.94 -17.46
N GLY A 104 15.25 -24.57 -18.29
CA GLY A 104 16.22 -23.52 -17.91
C GLY A 104 15.59 -22.12 -17.84
N LEU A 105 14.71 -21.78 -18.78
CA LEU A 105 13.99 -20.50 -18.78
C LEU A 105 12.92 -20.44 -17.69
N THR A 106 12.29 -21.56 -17.39
CA THR A 106 11.34 -21.66 -16.24
C THR A 106 12.04 -21.28 -14.94
N GLY A 107 13.23 -21.87 -14.68
CA GLY A 107 14.00 -21.53 -13.47
C GLY A 107 14.35 -20.03 -13.40
N LEU A 108 14.76 -19.44 -14.53
CA LEU A 108 15.08 -18.02 -14.60
C LEU A 108 13.83 -17.15 -14.37
N ALA A 109 12.70 -17.49 -14.95
CA ALA A 109 11.42 -16.78 -14.77
C ALA A 109 10.95 -16.83 -13.31
N LEU A 110 10.99 -18.01 -12.68
CA LEU A 110 10.63 -18.17 -11.27
C LEU A 110 11.58 -17.40 -10.35
N ALA A 111 12.87 -17.41 -10.62
CA ALA A 111 13.84 -16.61 -9.87
C ALA A 111 13.56 -15.09 -10.02
N GLY A 112 13.17 -14.65 -11.22
CA GLY A 112 12.74 -13.28 -11.48
C GLY A 112 11.50 -12.89 -10.66
N ILE A 113 10.47 -13.74 -10.66
CA ILE A 113 9.24 -13.54 -9.86
C ILE A 113 9.58 -13.44 -8.37
N LEU A 114 10.38 -14.38 -7.85
CA LEU A 114 10.82 -14.35 -6.44
C LEU A 114 11.60 -13.08 -6.11
N SER A 115 12.48 -12.62 -7.02
CA SER A 115 13.25 -11.37 -6.82
C SER A 115 12.35 -10.14 -6.70
N VAL A 116 11.27 -10.07 -7.51
CA VAL A 116 10.27 -8.99 -7.42
C VAL A 116 9.55 -9.02 -6.07
N ILE A 117 9.10 -10.20 -5.63
CA ILE A 117 8.44 -10.39 -4.34
C ILE A 117 9.36 -9.97 -3.19
N MET A 118 10.61 -10.44 -3.21
CA MET A 118 11.61 -10.12 -2.17
C MET A 118 11.88 -8.61 -2.10
N SER A 119 12.07 -7.93 -3.24
CA SER A 119 12.34 -6.48 -3.24
C SER A 119 11.20 -5.66 -2.64
N THR A 120 9.96 -6.10 -2.84
CA THR A 120 8.78 -5.47 -2.25
C THR A 120 8.71 -5.75 -0.75
N ALA A 121 8.91 -7.01 -0.34
CA ALA A 121 8.93 -7.41 1.06
C ALA A 121 10.00 -6.66 1.86
N ASP A 122 11.21 -6.49 1.30
CA ASP A 122 12.28 -5.72 1.93
C ASP A 122 11.89 -4.26 2.17
N SER A 123 11.23 -3.63 1.20
CA SER A 123 10.78 -2.24 1.33
C SER A 123 9.77 -2.08 2.48
N TYR A 124 8.78 -2.96 2.58
CA TYR A 124 7.81 -2.95 3.68
C TYR A 124 8.45 -3.31 5.02
N LEU A 125 9.41 -4.23 5.03
CA LEU A 125 10.12 -4.61 6.24
C LEU A 125 10.92 -3.42 6.80
N ILE A 126 11.66 -2.71 5.97
CA ILE A 126 12.43 -1.53 6.37
C ILE A 126 11.51 -0.48 6.99
N VAL A 127 10.40 -0.14 6.34
CA VAL A 127 9.41 0.82 6.85
C VAL A 127 8.85 0.35 8.20
N SER A 128 8.46 -0.91 8.30
CA SER A 128 7.85 -1.47 9.53
C SER A 128 8.83 -1.46 10.70
N VAL A 129 10.08 -1.86 10.46
CA VAL A 129 11.14 -1.85 11.48
C VAL A 129 11.44 -0.42 11.92
N GLN A 130 11.52 0.52 10.98
CA GLN A 130 11.76 1.92 11.26
C GLN A 130 10.65 2.51 12.11
N THR A 131 9.40 2.22 11.79
CA THR A 131 8.23 2.62 12.59
C THR A 131 8.30 2.03 14.00
N CYS A 132 8.59 0.74 14.16
CA CYS A 132 8.68 0.12 15.48
C CYS A 132 9.81 0.70 16.34
N VAL A 133 10.98 0.93 15.77
CA VAL A 133 12.16 1.36 16.53
C VAL A 133 12.20 2.87 16.67
N HIS A 134 12.08 3.60 15.55
CA HIS A 134 12.26 5.05 15.54
C HIS A 134 10.99 5.79 15.98
N ASP A 135 9.82 5.44 15.44
CA ASP A 135 8.60 6.22 15.66
C ASP A 135 7.87 5.79 16.94
N ILE A 136 8.01 4.51 17.36
CA ILE A 136 7.35 4.01 18.57
C ILE A 136 8.34 3.96 19.74
N TYR A 137 9.41 3.17 19.63
CA TYR A 137 10.30 2.92 20.77
C TYR A 137 11.06 4.18 21.23
N LYS A 138 11.56 5.01 20.31
CA LYS A 138 12.25 6.27 20.64
C LYS A 138 11.35 7.32 21.29
N VAL A 139 10.05 7.30 21.02
CA VAL A 139 9.11 8.20 21.71
C VAL A 139 9.08 7.93 23.22
N PHE A 140 9.23 6.67 23.63
CA PHE A 140 9.27 6.29 25.05
C PHE A 140 10.69 6.36 25.66
N LYS A 141 11.73 6.25 24.83
CA LYS A 141 13.13 6.30 25.26
C LYS A 141 13.99 7.07 24.23
N PRO A 142 13.99 8.42 24.30
CA PRO A 142 14.70 9.27 23.32
C PRO A 142 16.22 9.04 23.32
N ASP A 143 16.82 8.82 24.48
CA ASP A 143 18.28 8.72 24.68
C ASP A 143 18.78 7.27 24.55
N ILE A 144 18.34 6.56 23.52
CA ILE A 144 18.82 5.19 23.30
C ILE A 144 20.23 5.21 22.68
N PRO A 145 21.22 4.46 23.23
CA PRO A 145 22.51 4.30 22.60
C PRO A 145 22.41 3.65 21.22
N GLU A 146 23.16 4.15 20.24
CA GLU A 146 23.17 3.66 18.85
C GLU A 146 23.32 2.13 18.73
N LYS A 147 24.20 1.54 19.53
CA LYS A 147 24.37 0.07 19.57
C LYS A 147 23.10 -0.69 19.96
N LYS A 148 22.31 -0.11 20.85
CA LYS A 148 21.03 -0.70 21.29
C LYS A 148 19.95 -0.51 20.24
N GLU A 149 19.90 0.65 19.59
CA GLU A 149 19.02 0.92 18.46
C GLU A 149 19.27 -0.08 17.33
N LEU A 150 20.52 -0.28 16.91
CA LEU A 150 20.89 -1.27 15.91
C LEU A 150 20.50 -2.70 16.30
N ARG A 151 20.67 -3.06 17.59
CA ARG A 151 20.24 -4.38 18.07
C ARG A 151 18.72 -4.55 17.97
N LEU A 152 17.94 -3.56 18.38
CA LEU A 152 16.49 -3.58 18.26
C LEU A 152 16.05 -3.67 16.80
N THR A 153 16.65 -2.88 15.92
CA THR A 153 16.41 -2.93 14.48
C THR A 153 16.58 -4.35 13.94
N ARG A 154 17.67 -5.03 14.29
CA ARG A 154 17.92 -6.42 13.88
C ARG A 154 16.90 -7.40 14.46
N VAL A 155 16.52 -7.23 15.73
CA VAL A 155 15.50 -8.09 16.37
C VAL A 155 14.15 -7.92 15.66
N PHE A 156 13.70 -6.69 15.42
CA PHE A 156 12.46 -6.44 14.72
C PHE A 156 12.51 -6.90 13.25
N ALA A 157 13.66 -6.73 12.58
CA ALA A 157 13.84 -7.23 11.21
C ALA A 157 13.73 -8.76 11.10
N PHE A 158 13.91 -9.49 12.19
CA PHE A 158 13.70 -10.94 12.25
C PHE A 158 12.30 -11.32 12.76
N VAL A 159 11.80 -10.66 13.78
CA VAL A 159 10.53 -10.98 14.42
C VAL A 159 9.32 -10.63 13.53
N LEU A 160 9.35 -9.49 12.84
CA LEU A 160 8.23 -9.06 12.01
C LEU A 160 7.96 -10.01 10.83
N PRO A 161 8.98 -10.46 10.05
CA PRO A 161 8.75 -11.44 8.99
C PRO A 161 8.26 -12.80 9.53
N LEU A 162 8.72 -13.24 10.70
CA LEU A 162 8.21 -14.47 11.33
C LEU A 162 6.73 -14.33 11.69
N GLY A 163 6.33 -13.20 12.25
CA GLY A 163 4.91 -12.91 12.49
C GLY A 163 4.09 -12.90 11.20
N ALA A 164 4.60 -12.25 10.15
CA ALA A 164 3.96 -12.24 8.84
C ALA A 164 3.85 -13.65 8.23
N LEU A 165 4.89 -14.48 8.37
CA LEU A 165 4.88 -15.87 7.93
C LEU A 165 3.78 -16.68 8.62
N VAL A 166 3.65 -16.54 9.95
CA VAL A 166 2.58 -17.21 10.70
C VAL A 166 1.21 -16.81 10.16
N ILE A 167 0.96 -15.54 9.93
CA ILE A 167 -0.29 -15.04 9.35
C ILE A 167 -0.51 -15.62 7.95
N ALA A 168 0.51 -15.62 7.11
CA ALA A 168 0.45 -16.11 5.74
C ALA A 168 0.11 -17.62 5.66
N LEU A 169 0.50 -18.42 6.66
CA LEU A 169 0.14 -19.85 6.72
C LEU A 169 -1.36 -20.07 6.95
N TYR A 170 -2.05 -19.12 7.59
CA TYR A 170 -3.50 -19.21 7.85
C TYR A 170 -4.35 -18.61 6.73
N ILE A 171 -3.84 -17.65 5.99
CA ILE A 171 -4.61 -16.92 4.97
C ILE A 171 -4.11 -17.31 3.58
N LYS A 172 -4.94 -18.06 2.84
CA LYS A 172 -4.57 -18.67 1.57
C LYS A 172 -4.62 -17.75 0.34
N ASN A 173 -5.15 -16.53 0.48
CA ASN A 173 -5.31 -15.60 -0.66
C ASN A 173 -4.53 -14.31 -0.40
N ALA A 174 -3.38 -14.17 -1.07
CA ALA A 174 -2.47 -13.04 -0.92
C ALA A 174 -3.10 -11.72 -1.38
N TYR A 175 -3.90 -11.73 -2.46
CA TYR A 175 -4.58 -10.55 -2.96
C TYR A 175 -5.54 -9.96 -1.92
N ASN A 176 -6.35 -10.79 -1.29
CA ASN A 176 -7.32 -10.33 -0.29
C ASN A 176 -6.65 -9.74 0.96
N ILE A 177 -5.52 -10.32 1.40
CA ILE A 177 -4.74 -9.77 2.51
C ILE A 177 -4.20 -8.40 2.14
N LEU A 178 -3.59 -8.30 0.95
CA LEU A 178 -2.95 -7.09 0.47
C LEU A 178 -3.98 -5.95 0.32
N MET A 179 -5.12 -6.23 -0.32
CA MET A 179 -6.21 -5.26 -0.47
C MET A 179 -6.78 -4.83 0.88
N PHE A 180 -6.93 -5.75 1.82
CA PHE A 180 -7.37 -5.39 3.16
C PHE A 180 -6.36 -4.50 3.88
N ALA A 181 -5.08 -4.85 3.85
CA ALA A 181 -4.01 -4.05 4.46
C ALA A 181 -3.95 -2.64 3.85
N TRP A 182 -4.06 -2.52 2.53
CA TRP A 182 -4.09 -1.23 1.85
C TRP A 182 -5.36 -0.43 2.16
N SER A 183 -6.49 -1.11 2.32
CA SER A 183 -7.77 -0.46 2.64
C SER A 183 -7.74 0.30 3.95
N PHE A 184 -7.29 -0.34 5.03
CA PHE A 184 -7.24 0.37 6.32
C PHE A 184 -6.13 1.41 6.37
N TYR A 185 -4.99 1.17 5.70
CA TYR A 185 -3.93 2.17 5.61
C TYR A 185 -4.40 3.40 4.83
N ALA A 186 -5.05 3.22 3.69
CA ALA A 186 -5.62 4.30 2.91
C ALA A 186 -6.68 5.08 3.71
N ALA A 187 -7.59 4.38 4.37
CA ALA A 187 -8.65 4.98 5.16
C ALA A 187 -8.11 5.73 6.40
N ALA A 188 -7.09 5.20 7.07
CA ALA A 188 -6.56 5.77 8.30
C ALA A 188 -5.44 6.80 8.08
N ALA A 189 -4.58 6.62 7.07
CA ALA A 189 -3.39 7.45 6.88
C ALA A 189 -3.50 8.43 5.70
N GLY A 190 -4.23 8.08 4.64
CA GLY A 190 -4.27 8.85 3.40
C GLY A 190 -4.78 10.27 3.59
N LEU A 191 -6.01 10.42 4.03
CA LEU A 191 -6.62 11.74 4.25
C LEU A 191 -5.93 12.56 5.34
N PRO A 192 -5.54 12.00 6.51
CA PRO A 192 -4.75 12.71 7.50
C PRO A 192 -3.43 13.24 6.97
N ALA A 193 -2.71 12.48 6.14
CA ALA A 193 -1.46 12.94 5.52
C ALA A 193 -1.69 14.16 4.60
N PHE A 194 -2.72 14.10 3.76
CA PHE A 194 -3.13 15.23 2.93
C PHE A 194 -3.52 16.44 3.75
N ALA A 195 -4.33 16.25 4.78
CA ALA A 195 -4.77 17.33 5.66
C ALA A 195 -3.59 17.97 6.38
N ALA A 196 -2.63 17.17 6.85
CA ALA A 196 -1.43 17.67 7.50
C ALA A 196 -0.57 18.56 6.57
N LEU A 197 -0.52 18.23 5.27
CA LEU A 197 0.29 18.96 4.29
C LEU A 197 -0.40 20.21 3.73
N TYR A 198 -1.70 20.13 3.48
CA TYR A 198 -2.40 21.16 2.69
C TYR A 198 -3.48 21.92 3.46
N TRP A 199 -3.99 21.38 4.55
CA TRP A 199 -5.09 22.02 5.27
C TRP A 199 -4.61 22.77 6.52
N LYS A 200 -4.49 24.09 6.42
CA LYS A 200 -3.99 24.99 7.48
C LYS A 200 -4.77 24.93 8.80
N LYS A 201 -5.99 24.41 8.80
CA LYS A 201 -6.82 24.26 10.00
C LYS A 201 -6.76 22.86 10.61
N ALA A 202 -5.98 21.93 10.03
CA ALA A 202 -5.78 20.62 10.61
C ALA A 202 -5.11 20.72 11.98
N THR A 203 -5.67 20.05 12.98
CA THR A 203 -5.12 20.01 14.31
C THR A 203 -4.62 18.62 14.65
N LYS A 204 -3.66 18.50 15.58
CA LYS A 204 -3.16 17.20 16.06
C LYS A 204 -4.30 16.29 16.54
N ALA A 205 -5.26 16.85 17.28
CA ALA A 205 -6.43 16.10 17.75
C ALA A 205 -7.32 15.63 16.59
N GLY A 206 -7.54 16.49 15.58
CA GLY A 206 -8.30 16.14 14.39
C GLY A 206 -7.66 15.04 13.57
N ILE A 207 -6.33 15.10 13.37
CA ILE A 207 -5.57 14.07 12.66
C ILE A 207 -5.70 12.72 13.39
N ILE A 208 -5.43 12.68 14.68
CA ILE A 208 -5.50 11.44 15.48
C ILE A 208 -6.92 10.88 15.49
N SER A 209 -7.94 11.71 15.67
CA SER A 209 -9.34 11.26 15.65
C SER A 209 -9.78 10.76 14.27
N GLY A 210 -9.31 11.40 13.19
CA GLY A 210 -9.55 10.95 11.83
C GLY A 210 -8.92 9.59 11.57
N MET A 211 -7.65 9.39 11.95
CA MET A 211 -6.96 8.10 11.84
C MET A 211 -7.69 7.00 12.60
N ALA A 212 -8.07 7.26 13.86
CA ALA A 212 -8.79 6.29 14.68
C ALA A 212 -10.16 5.93 14.10
N ALA A 213 -10.94 6.92 13.68
CA ALA A 213 -12.27 6.70 13.08
C ALA A 213 -12.15 5.94 11.76
N GLY A 214 -11.22 6.30 10.88
CA GLY A 214 -10.96 5.61 9.62
C GLY A 214 -10.60 4.15 9.83
N PHE A 215 -9.69 3.88 10.75
CA PHE A 215 -9.27 2.51 11.10
C PHE A 215 -10.45 1.68 11.65
N VAL A 216 -11.14 2.19 12.67
CA VAL A 216 -12.23 1.46 13.34
C VAL A 216 -13.37 1.15 12.37
N VAL A 217 -13.78 2.13 11.57
CA VAL A 217 -14.86 1.94 10.59
C VAL A 217 -14.43 0.99 9.47
N CYS A 218 -13.21 1.10 8.95
CA CYS A 218 -12.70 0.21 7.92
C CYS A 218 -12.66 -1.26 8.39
N VAL A 219 -12.12 -1.51 9.58
CA VAL A 219 -12.08 -2.85 10.18
C VAL A 219 -13.48 -3.36 10.48
N GLY A 220 -14.32 -2.55 11.12
CA GLY A 220 -15.71 -2.90 11.42
C GLY A 220 -16.50 -3.26 10.17
N TRP A 221 -16.36 -2.48 9.09
CA TRP A 221 -17.01 -2.75 7.80
C TRP A 221 -16.61 -4.10 7.21
N LYS A 222 -15.33 -4.44 7.31
CA LYS A 222 -14.83 -5.74 6.86
C LYS A 222 -15.38 -6.90 7.70
N LEU A 223 -15.46 -6.72 9.03
CA LEU A 223 -15.99 -7.74 9.95
C LEU A 223 -17.49 -8.01 9.73
N ILE A 224 -18.27 -7.00 9.31
CA ILE A 224 -19.70 -7.13 9.00
C ILE A 224 -19.91 -7.79 7.62
N GLY A 225 -18.85 -8.08 6.85
CA GLY A 225 -18.96 -8.75 5.55
C GLY A 225 -19.13 -7.80 4.37
N THR A 226 -18.63 -6.57 4.46
CA THR A 226 -18.66 -5.58 3.35
C THR A 226 -20.07 -5.37 2.75
N PRO A 227 -21.03 -4.84 3.53
CA PRO A 227 -22.40 -4.65 3.07
C PRO A 227 -22.45 -3.74 1.83
N PHE A 228 -23.44 -3.97 0.99
CA PHE A 228 -23.67 -3.25 -0.28
C PHE A 228 -22.56 -3.43 -1.34
N GLY A 229 -21.66 -4.41 -1.20
CA GLY A 229 -20.55 -4.60 -2.13
C GLY A 229 -19.50 -3.48 -2.09
N LEU A 230 -19.58 -2.56 -1.13
CA LEU A 230 -18.62 -1.46 -1.00
C LEU A 230 -17.36 -1.91 -0.27
N GLY A 231 -16.21 -1.68 -0.89
CA GLY A 231 -14.90 -1.91 -0.26
C GLY A 231 -14.76 -1.11 1.05
N PRO A 232 -14.06 -1.64 2.06
CA PRO A 232 -13.97 -1.03 3.40
C PRO A 232 -13.26 0.33 3.41
N THR A 233 -12.49 0.65 2.37
CA THR A 233 -11.81 1.95 2.22
C THR A 233 -12.78 3.11 2.16
N VAL A 234 -13.89 2.97 1.41
CA VAL A 234 -14.83 4.07 1.17
C VAL A 234 -15.50 4.53 2.48
N PRO A 235 -16.19 3.66 3.24
CA PRO A 235 -16.78 4.08 4.51
C PRO A 235 -15.72 4.49 5.54
N GLY A 236 -14.56 3.85 5.56
CA GLY A 236 -13.43 4.24 6.41
C GLY A 236 -12.90 5.64 6.09
N ALA A 237 -12.74 5.97 4.81
CA ALA A 237 -12.30 7.31 4.37
C ALA A 237 -13.35 8.39 4.70
N ILE A 238 -14.63 8.10 4.54
CA ILE A 238 -15.72 9.04 4.92
C ILE A 238 -15.69 9.30 6.42
N ALA A 239 -15.57 8.26 7.24
CA ALA A 239 -15.49 8.40 8.69
C ALA A 239 -14.24 9.16 9.13
N CYS A 240 -13.10 8.87 8.49
CA CYS A 240 -11.84 9.59 8.71
C CYS A 240 -12.01 11.08 8.39
N ALA A 241 -12.54 11.41 7.20
CA ALA A 241 -12.75 12.79 6.79
C ALA A 241 -13.70 13.53 7.75
N ALA A 242 -14.82 12.91 8.12
CA ALA A 242 -15.79 13.50 9.02
C ALA A 242 -15.18 13.79 10.41
N ALA A 243 -14.53 12.81 11.01
CA ALA A 243 -13.89 12.97 12.34
C ALA A 243 -12.75 13.99 12.28
N LEU A 244 -11.91 13.93 11.25
CA LEU A 244 -10.80 14.86 11.05
C LEU A 244 -11.30 16.30 10.93
N VAL A 245 -12.31 16.55 10.08
CA VAL A 245 -12.86 17.89 9.87
C VAL A 245 -13.55 18.41 11.13
N VAL A 246 -14.46 17.64 11.71
CA VAL A 246 -15.24 18.07 12.88
C VAL A 246 -14.31 18.36 14.05
N VAL A 247 -13.43 17.43 14.41
CA VAL A 247 -12.54 17.60 15.56
C VAL A 247 -11.52 18.72 15.30
N SER A 248 -10.99 18.84 14.08
CA SER A 248 -10.10 19.96 13.75
C SER A 248 -10.79 21.31 13.91
N LEU A 249 -12.02 21.46 13.41
CA LEU A 249 -12.75 22.73 13.52
C LEU A 249 -13.09 23.07 14.96
N VAL A 250 -13.46 22.08 15.77
CA VAL A 250 -13.78 22.29 17.21
C VAL A 250 -12.52 22.61 18.02
N THR A 251 -11.40 21.98 17.70
CA THR A 251 -10.13 22.16 18.42
C THR A 251 -9.25 23.25 17.82
N TYR A 252 -9.68 23.84 16.71
CA TYR A 252 -8.97 24.93 16.06
C TYR A 252 -9.08 26.18 16.95
N ARG A 253 -8.10 26.34 17.81
CA ARG A 253 -7.82 27.67 18.41
C ARG A 253 -6.80 28.33 17.50
N LYS A 254 -6.89 29.64 17.29
CA LYS A 254 -5.84 30.41 16.64
C LYS A 254 -4.53 30.19 17.41
N ALA A 255 -3.94 29.03 17.21
CA ALA A 255 -2.67 28.65 17.80
C ALA A 255 -1.55 29.31 16.97
N PRO A 256 -0.46 29.73 17.62
CA PRO A 256 0.69 30.23 16.90
C PRO A 256 1.21 29.12 15.99
N ALA A 257 1.44 29.50 14.74
CA ALA A 257 2.15 28.83 13.67
C ALA A 257 1.73 27.40 13.31
N PRO A 258 1.44 27.13 12.04
CA PRO A 258 1.18 25.79 11.56
C PRO A 258 2.41 24.90 11.77
N PHE A 259 2.16 23.61 11.99
CA PHE A 259 3.15 22.54 12.13
C PHE A 259 4.18 22.45 10.96
N LEU A 260 3.98 23.28 9.92
CA LEU A 260 4.79 23.35 8.70
C LEU A 260 5.72 24.58 8.62
N ASP A 261 5.88 25.36 9.69
CA ASP A 261 6.70 26.57 9.65
C ASP A 261 8.22 26.36 9.49
N PRO A 262 8.82 25.17 9.73
CA PRO A 262 10.23 24.96 9.38
C PRO A 262 10.54 25.08 7.89
N TYR A 263 9.54 24.89 7.01
CA TYR A 263 9.73 24.92 5.55
C TYR A 263 9.40 26.29 4.92
N HIS A 264 8.59 27.13 5.58
CA HIS A 264 8.30 28.47 5.06
C HIS A 264 9.40 29.49 5.34
N LYS A 265 10.22 29.30 6.38
CA LYS A 265 11.35 30.19 6.69
C LYS A 265 12.51 30.08 5.71
N THR A 266 12.64 28.95 4.99
CA THR A 266 13.68 28.77 3.98
C THR A 266 13.33 29.35 2.60
N ALA A 267 12.07 29.68 2.34
CA ALA A 267 11.64 30.30 1.08
C ALA A 267 11.85 31.84 1.03
N GLU A 268 12.08 32.48 2.18
CA GLU A 268 12.37 33.93 2.24
C GLU A 268 13.89 34.27 2.18
N ILE A 269 14.76 33.23 2.14
CA ILE A 269 16.24 33.42 2.12
C ILE A 269 16.84 32.98 0.77
N ALA A 270 16.05 32.55 -0.19
CA ALA A 270 16.44 32.22 -1.56
C ALA A 270 15.79 33.18 -2.56
#